data_85aa67cc16b0ffe7f0292c85e760ebd6
#
_entry.id   85aa67cc16b0ffe7f0292c85e760ebd6
#
_cell.length_a   1.000
_cell.length_b   1.000
_cell.length_c   1.000
_cell.angle_alpha   90.00
_cell.angle_beta   90.00
_cell.angle_gamma   90.00
#
_symmetry.space_group_name_H-M   'P 1'
#
loop_
_entity.id
_entity.type
_entity.pdbx_description
1 polymer ?
#
loop_
_entity_poly.entity_id
_entity_poly.type
_entity_poly.pdbx_seq_one_letter_code
_entity_poly.pdbx_strand_id
1 'polypeptide(L)'
;RPMLHSHDLQMSFSGLKTAVLTAVEKVRTETGSDEIPEQTRNDICRAFQDAVVDVLAAKAKKALLDTGFRTLVVAGGVGANWKLRDEFSRLTVKVPSEKGKPKPQEEKINIYFPPMAYCTDNGAMIAFAGAMRLAERQAVGAFNVKPRWPLSDIVKQG
;
A
#
# COMPACT_ATOMS: atom_id res chain seq x y z
N ARG A 1 -4.56 -14.43 1.66
CA ARG A 1 -3.54 -13.44 1.27
C ARG A 1 -3.29 -13.54 -0.22
N PRO A 2 -4.15 -12.94 -1.06
CA PRO A 2 -4.01 -13.02 -2.50
C PRO A 2 -2.65 -12.46 -2.96
N MET A 3 -2.01 -13.15 -3.90
CA MET A 3 -0.73 -12.75 -4.53
C MET A 3 0.47 -12.57 -3.58
N LEU A 4 0.39 -13.02 -2.33
CA LEU A 4 1.52 -12.92 -1.38
C LEU A 4 2.78 -13.61 -1.93
N HIS A 5 2.61 -14.74 -2.59
CA HIS A 5 3.69 -15.58 -3.12
C HIS A 5 3.89 -15.44 -4.64
N SER A 6 3.22 -14.49 -5.30
CA SER A 6 3.51 -14.22 -6.71
C SER A 6 4.88 -13.57 -6.85
N HIS A 7 5.61 -13.97 -7.91
CA HIS A 7 6.98 -13.51 -8.15
C HIS A 7 7.08 -12.07 -8.70
N ASP A 8 5.95 -11.43 -8.96
CA ASP A 8 5.84 -10.04 -9.41
C ASP A 8 5.60 -9.07 -8.24
N LEU A 9 5.52 -7.78 -8.54
CA LEU A 9 5.18 -6.73 -7.58
C LEU A 9 3.69 -6.34 -7.60
N GLN A 10 2.87 -7.10 -8.32
CA GLN A 10 1.44 -6.85 -8.38
C GLN A 10 0.76 -7.18 -7.06
N MET A 11 -0.30 -6.45 -6.77
CA MET A 11 -1.14 -6.60 -5.58
C MET A 11 -2.60 -6.65 -6.00
N SER A 12 -3.39 -7.50 -5.34
CA SER A 12 -4.84 -7.56 -5.55
C SER A 12 -5.56 -7.63 -4.20
N PHE A 13 -6.41 -6.66 -3.94
CA PHE A 13 -7.25 -6.63 -2.76
C PHE A 13 -8.72 -6.98 -3.06
N SER A 14 -9.10 -7.15 -4.34
CA SER A 14 -10.43 -7.58 -4.72
C SER A 14 -10.74 -8.99 -4.19
N GLY A 15 -9.82 -9.94 -4.37
CA GLY A 15 -9.96 -11.29 -3.82
C GLY A 15 -10.04 -11.33 -2.29
N LEU A 16 -9.37 -10.40 -1.60
CA LEU A 16 -9.47 -10.29 -0.16
C LEU A 16 -10.85 -9.80 0.30
N LYS A 17 -11.45 -8.85 -0.43
CA LYS A 17 -12.84 -8.42 -0.18
C LYS A 17 -13.83 -9.59 -0.34
N THR A 18 -13.69 -10.37 -1.40
CA THR A 18 -14.51 -11.57 -1.63
C THR A 18 -14.35 -12.58 -0.50
N ALA A 19 -13.12 -12.81 -0.02
CA ALA A 19 -12.88 -13.73 1.10
C ALA A 19 -13.56 -13.26 2.39
N VAL A 20 -13.57 -11.94 2.66
CA VAL A 20 -14.30 -11.38 3.82
C VAL A 20 -15.79 -11.62 3.67
N LEU A 21 -16.38 -11.34 2.50
CA LEU A 21 -17.80 -11.60 2.25
C LEU A 21 -18.15 -13.08 2.48
N THR A 22 -17.34 -13.99 1.93
CA THR A 22 -17.55 -15.43 2.13
C THR A 22 -17.46 -15.82 3.62
N ALA A 23 -16.52 -15.24 4.37
CA ALA A 23 -16.40 -15.51 5.81
C ALA A 23 -17.63 -15.00 6.58
N VAL A 24 -18.14 -13.83 6.22
CA VAL A 24 -19.33 -13.23 6.81
C VAL A 24 -20.57 -14.11 6.53
N GLU A 25 -20.78 -14.51 5.28
CA GLU A 25 -21.91 -15.35 4.88
C GLU A 25 -21.87 -16.73 5.54
N LYS A 26 -20.69 -17.29 5.71
CA LYS A 26 -20.52 -18.54 6.45
C LYS A 26 -20.99 -18.40 7.90
N VAL A 27 -20.58 -17.34 8.60
CA VAL A 27 -21.02 -17.08 9.98
C VAL A 27 -22.55 -16.91 10.07
N ARG A 28 -23.13 -16.15 9.16
CA ARG A 28 -24.60 -15.97 9.09
C ARG A 28 -25.34 -17.29 8.93
N THR A 29 -24.84 -18.15 8.04
CA THR A 29 -25.42 -19.49 7.81
C THR A 29 -25.30 -20.36 9.04
N GLU A 30 -24.16 -20.35 9.73
CA GLU A 30 -23.90 -21.16 10.92
C GLU A 30 -24.73 -20.68 12.15
N THR A 31 -24.94 -19.38 12.27
CA THR A 31 -25.70 -18.79 13.40
C THR A 31 -27.19 -18.69 13.11
N GLY A 32 -27.62 -18.78 11.86
CA GLY A 32 -29.00 -18.52 11.45
C GLY A 32 -29.44 -17.07 11.68
N SER A 33 -28.50 -16.12 11.77
CA SER A 33 -28.72 -14.71 12.06
C SER A 33 -27.99 -13.82 11.07
N ASP A 34 -28.60 -12.70 10.71
CA ASP A 34 -27.92 -11.64 9.94
C ASP A 34 -26.90 -10.86 10.76
N GLU A 35 -27.01 -10.91 12.08
CA GLU A 35 -26.07 -10.26 12.98
C GLU A 35 -24.83 -11.14 13.20
N ILE A 36 -23.66 -10.52 13.08
CA ILE A 36 -22.39 -11.18 13.35
C ILE A 36 -21.97 -10.88 14.79
N PRO A 37 -21.68 -11.91 15.61
CA PRO A 37 -21.15 -11.69 16.95
C PRO A 37 -19.96 -10.74 16.96
N GLU A 38 -19.92 -9.85 17.94
CA GLU A 38 -18.91 -8.79 18.02
C GLU A 38 -17.47 -9.35 17.96
N GLN A 39 -17.20 -10.40 18.72
CA GLN A 39 -15.89 -11.04 18.72
C GLN A 39 -15.52 -11.55 17.33
N THR A 40 -16.43 -12.24 16.65
CA THR A 40 -16.21 -12.77 15.30
C THR A 40 -15.96 -11.64 14.29
N ARG A 41 -16.71 -10.54 14.39
CA ARG A 41 -16.50 -9.34 13.56
C ARG A 41 -15.10 -8.77 13.79
N ASN A 42 -14.69 -8.63 15.05
CA ASN A 42 -13.37 -8.13 15.41
C ASN A 42 -12.25 -9.03 14.89
N ASP A 43 -12.44 -10.33 14.96
CA ASP A 43 -11.46 -11.31 14.44
C ASP A 43 -11.33 -11.25 12.92
N ILE A 44 -12.45 -11.11 12.20
CA ILE A 44 -12.45 -10.92 10.74
C ILE A 44 -11.74 -9.60 10.38
N CYS A 45 -12.05 -8.49 11.07
CA CYS A 45 -11.39 -7.19 10.84
C CYS A 45 -9.89 -7.28 11.08
N ARG A 46 -9.48 -7.94 12.16
CA ARG A 46 -8.06 -8.15 12.45
C ARG A 46 -7.38 -8.99 11.38
N ALA A 47 -7.98 -10.12 11.00
CA ALA A 47 -7.44 -11.00 9.98
C ALA A 47 -7.31 -10.29 8.61
N PHE A 48 -8.28 -9.43 8.27
CA PHE A 48 -8.23 -8.59 7.08
C PHE A 48 -7.05 -7.61 7.15
N GLN A 49 -6.91 -6.88 8.25
CA GLN A 49 -5.82 -5.93 8.45
C GLN A 49 -4.46 -6.62 8.35
N ASP A 50 -4.31 -7.78 9.01
CA ASP A 50 -3.09 -8.59 8.98
C ASP A 50 -2.75 -9.02 7.55
N ALA A 51 -3.74 -9.48 6.79
CA ALA A 51 -3.54 -9.90 5.41
C ALA A 51 -3.10 -8.75 4.50
N VAL A 52 -3.66 -7.56 4.67
CA VAL A 52 -3.25 -6.36 3.92
C VAL A 52 -1.82 -5.97 4.23
N VAL A 53 -1.47 -5.89 5.52
CA VAL A 53 -0.14 -5.48 5.98
C VAL A 53 0.92 -6.47 5.51
N ASP A 54 0.66 -7.78 5.63
CA ASP A 54 1.59 -8.82 5.21
C ASP A 54 1.90 -8.76 3.70
N VAL A 55 0.86 -8.57 2.87
CA VAL A 55 1.06 -8.46 1.42
C VAL A 55 1.88 -7.22 1.08
N LEU A 56 1.55 -6.07 1.68
CA LEU A 56 2.27 -4.82 1.43
C LEU A 56 3.72 -4.91 1.88
N ALA A 57 3.99 -5.46 3.07
CA ALA A 57 5.34 -5.62 3.59
C ALA A 57 6.17 -6.59 2.73
N ALA A 58 5.60 -7.72 2.33
CA ALA A 58 6.27 -8.69 1.47
C ALA A 58 6.64 -8.10 0.09
N LYS A 59 5.69 -7.38 -0.54
CA LYS A 59 5.92 -6.74 -1.84
C LYS A 59 6.91 -5.58 -1.76
N ALA A 60 6.82 -4.74 -0.71
CA ALA A 60 7.79 -3.69 -0.46
C ALA A 60 9.21 -4.26 -0.28
N LYS A 61 9.36 -5.31 0.53
CA LYS A 61 10.63 -5.99 0.74
C LYS A 61 11.18 -6.57 -0.56
N LYS A 62 10.33 -7.22 -1.36
CA LYS A 62 10.73 -7.73 -2.68
C LYS A 62 11.20 -6.59 -3.58
N ALA A 63 10.45 -5.51 -3.68
CA ALA A 63 10.83 -4.35 -4.50
C ALA A 63 12.18 -3.77 -4.10
N LEU A 64 12.44 -3.61 -2.79
CA LEU A 64 13.72 -3.14 -2.28
C LEU A 64 14.88 -4.07 -2.62
N LEU A 65 14.65 -5.38 -2.57
CA LEU A 65 15.66 -6.37 -2.95
C LEU A 65 15.93 -6.35 -4.45
N ASP A 66 14.88 -6.30 -5.27
CA ASP A 66 15.00 -6.32 -6.73
C ASP A 66 15.66 -5.04 -7.29
N THR A 67 15.40 -3.89 -6.66
CA THR A 67 15.91 -2.58 -7.10
C THR A 67 17.22 -2.17 -6.45
N GLY A 68 17.57 -2.76 -5.33
CA GLY A 68 18.72 -2.35 -4.52
C GLY A 68 18.53 -1.04 -3.74
N PHE A 69 17.34 -0.39 -3.81
CA PHE A 69 17.06 0.80 -3.03
C PHE A 69 17.02 0.51 -1.53
N ARG A 70 17.36 1.53 -0.73
CA ARG A 70 17.33 1.51 0.74
C ARG A 70 16.39 2.57 1.32
N THR A 71 15.61 3.19 0.46
CA THR A 71 14.62 4.18 0.83
C THR A 71 13.26 3.76 0.28
N LEU A 72 12.25 3.80 1.14
CA LEU A 72 10.86 3.51 0.82
C LEU A 72 9.99 4.70 1.23
N VAL A 73 9.20 5.21 0.30
CA VAL A 73 8.18 6.22 0.58
C VAL A 73 6.81 5.54 0.51
N VAL A 74 6.03 5.67 1.57
CA VAL A 74 4.68 5.11 1.66
C VAL A 74 3.68 6.24 1.67
N ALA A 75 2.87 6.36 0.63
CA ALA A 75 1.85 7.40 0.47
C ALA A 75 0.46 6.82 0.27
N GLY A 76 -0.58 7.65 0.39
CA GLY A 76 -1.98 7.27 0.21
C GLY A 76 -2.66 6.84 1.52
N GLY A 77 -3.99 6.61 1.45
CA GLY A 77 -4.85 6.40 2.61
C GLY A 77 -4.44 5.25 3.52
N VAL A 78 -3.94 4.15 2.95
CA VAL A 78 -3.45 3.00 3.73
C VAL A 78 -2.21 3.34 4.57
N GLY A 79 -1.44 4.37 4.17
CA GLY A 79 -0.33 4.92 4.95
C GLY A 79 -0.75 5.48 6.32
N ALA A 80 -2.04 5.71 6.57
CA ALA A 80 -2.58 6.08 7.89
C ALA A 80 -2.73 4.87 8.84
N ASN A 81 -2.61 3.65 8.35
CA ASN A 81 -2.77 2.45 9.18
C ASN A 81 -1.58 2.27 10.14
N TRP A 82 -1.87 2.29 11.44
CA TRP A 82 -0.85 2.18 12.49
C TRP A 82 -0.08 0.87 12.45
N LYS A 83 -0.77 -0.24 12.14
CA LYS A 83 -0.11 -1.55 12.05
C LYS A 83 0.86 -1.61 10.88
N LEU A 84 0.51 -1.00 9.74
CA LEU A 84 1.41 -0.90 8.60
C LEU A 84 2.64 -0.07 8.95
N ARG A 85 2.46 1.06 9.64
CA ARG A 85 3.58 1.90 10.08
C ARG A 85 4.50 1.18 11.05
N ASP A 86 3.94 0.45 12.00
CA ASP A 86 4.69 -0.35 12.96
C ASP A 86 5.48 -1.46 12.26
N GLU A 87 4.84 -2.23 11.38
CA GLU A 87 5.51 -3.29 10.61
C GLU A 87 6.65 -2.73 9.75
N PHE A 88 6.40 -1.64 9.04
CA PHE A 88 7.42 -1.03 8.19
C PHE A 88 8.56 -0.40 8.99
N SER A 89 8.31 0.13 10.18
CA SER A 89 9.38 0.69 11.03
C SER A 89 10.47 -0.32 11.38
N ARG A 90 10.13 -1.61 11.31
CA ARG A 90 11.03 -2.73 11.59
C ARG A 90 11.53 -3.42 10.32
N LEU A 91 11.19 -2.89 9.13
CA LEU A 91 11.52 -3.53 7.87
C LEU A 91 13.03 -3.55 7.65
N THR A 92 13.57 -4.74 7.45
CA THR A 92 14.95 -4.97 7.06
C THR A 92 15.02 -5.78 5.77
N VAL A 93 16.08 -5.63 5.02
CA VAL A 93 16.38 -6.47 3.85
C VAL A 93 17.68 -7.22 4.08
N LYS A 94 17.69 -8.50 3.68
CA LYS A 94 18.90 -9.31 3.68
C LYS A 94 19.65 -9.06 2.37
N VAL A 95 20.82 -8.48 2.50
CA VAL A 95 21.69 -8.22 1.34
C VAL A 95 22.69 -9.38 1.21
N PRO A 96 22.95 -9.87 -0.02
CA PRO A 96 24.00 -10.86 -0.22
C PRO A 96 25.32 -10.35 0.36
N SER A 97 26.05 -11.23 1.03
CA SER A 97 27.37 -10.87 1.57
C SER A 97 28.32 -10.49 0.45
N GLU A 98 29.05 -9.41 0.65
CA GLU A 98 30.22 -9.09 -0.19
C GLU A 98 31.25 -10.23 -0.13
N LYS A 99 31.99 -10.41 -1.24
CA LYS A 99 33.07 -11.42 -1.28
C LYS A 99 33.98 -11.27 -0.06
N GLY A 100 34.01 -12.34 0.78
CA GLY A 100 34.82 -12.39 2.00
C GLY A 100 34.07 -12.26 3.33
N LYS A 101 32.75 -11.97 3.30
CA LYS A 101 31.92 -11.97 4.52
C LYS A 101 31.03 -13.21 4.57
N PRO A 102 31.02 -13.98 5.67
CA PRO A 102 30.41 -15.33 5.68
C PRO A 102 28.89 -15.37 5.85
N LYS A 103 28.20 -14.23 6.06
CA LYS A 103 26.74 -14.19 6.29
C LYS A 103 26.07 -13.01 5.60
N PRO A 104 24.83 -13.21 5.08
CA PRO A 104 24.00 -12.09 4.63
C PRO A 104 23.84 -11.07 5.77
N GLN A 105 23.98 -9.79 5.44
CA GLN A 105 23.77 -8.72 6.41
C GLN A 105 22.32 -8.23 6.31
N GLU A 106 21.71 -7.96 7.46
CA GLU A 106 20.43 -7.27 7.52
C GLU A 106 20.68 -5.77 7.51
N GLU A 107 20.11 -5.10 6.50
CA GLU A 107 20.17 -3.65 6.38
C GLU A 107 18.82 -3.04 6.72
N LYS A 108 18.84 -2.00 7.54
CA LYS A 108 17.66 -1.22 7.87
C LYS A 108 17.31 -0.31 6.69
N ILE A 109 16.02 -0.19 6.42
CA ILE A 109 15.46 0.65 5.36
C ILE A 109 15.06 2.01 5.94
N ASN A 110 15.35 3.08 5.20
CA ASN A 110 14.84 4.41 5.50
C ASN A 110 13.40 4.51 4.99
N ILE A 111 12.45 4.68 5.90
CA ILE A 111 11.03 4.68 5.55
C ILE A 111 10.42 6.04 5.88
N TYR A 112 9.73 6.60 4.90
CA TYR A 112 9.07 7.90 5.01
C TYR A 112 7.57 7.73 4.82
N PHE A 113 6.82 8.28 5.77
CA PHE A 113 5.38 8.41 5.72
C PHE A 113 5.01 9.88 5.77
N PRO A 114 3.98 10.32 5.07
CA PRO A 114 3.43 11.65 5.29
C PRO A 114 2.83 11.74 6.70
N PRO A 115 2.70 12.95 7.26
CA PRO A 115 1.87 13.18 8.43
C PRO A 115 0.47 12.60 8.23
N MET A 116 -0.17 12.13 9.31
CA MET A 116 -1.47 11.44 9.26
C MET A 116 -2.54 12.27 8.52
N ALA A 117 -2.54 13.58 8.73
CA ALA A 117 -3.48 14.51 8.10
C ALA A 117 -3.37 14.56 6.56
N TYR A 118 -2.23 14.12 6.00
CA TYR A 118 -1.98 14.14 4.56
C TYR A 118 -1.98 12.74 3.92
N CYS A 119 -2.35 11.71 4.68
CA CYS A 119 -2.44 10.35 4.13
C CYS A 119 -3.66 10.15 3.22
N THR A 120 -4.77 10.86 3.49
CA THR A 120 -5.98 10.83 2.66
C THR A 120 -6.00 11.99 1.69
N ASP A 121 -6.95 11.97 0.74
CA ASP A 121 -7.13 13.05 -0.22
C ASP A 121 -7.30 14.39 0.49
N ASN A 122 -6.54 15.39 0.05
CA ASN A 122 -6.58 16.73 0.64
C ASN A 122 -6.20 17.79 -0.39
N GLY A 123 -6.67 19.02 -0.17
CA GLY A 123 -6.41 20.15 -1.08
C GLY A 123 -4.93 20.54 -1.16
N ALA A 124 -4.14 20.29 -0.09
CA ALA A 124 -2.73 20.67 -0.06
C ALA A 124 -1.91 19.90 -1.09
N MET A 125 -2.19 18.58 -1.29
CA MET A 125 -1.49 17.77 -2.29
C MET A 125 -1.80 18.24 -3.71
N ILE A 126 -3.03 18.67 -3.99
CA ILE A 126 -3.42 19.21 -5.30
C ILE A 126 -2.81 20.59 -5.52
N ALA A 127 -2.85 21.46 -4.51
CA ALA A 127 -2.22 22.78 -4.57
C ALA A 127 -0.71 22.68 -4.80
N PHE A 128 -0.03 21.75 -4.12
CA PHE A 128 1.39 21.49 -4.30
C PHE A 128 1.70 20.99 -5.71
N ALA A 129 0.97 19.99 -6.20
CA ALA A 129 1.14 19.47 -7.55
C ALA A 129 0.90 20.55 -8.62
N GLY A 130 -0.10 21.41 -8.42
CA GLY A 130 -0.37 22.57 -9.29
C GLY A 130 0.75 23.61 -9.25
N ALA A 131 1.28 23.92 -8.05
CA ALA A 131 2.39 24.86 -7.90
C ALA A 131 3.67 24.38 -8.61
N MET A 132 3.98 23.08 -8.51
CA MET A 132 5.14 22.48 -9.19
C MET A 132 5.02 22.51 -10.72
N ARG A 133 3.81 22.65 -11.26
CA ARG A 133 3.51 22.68 -12.70
C ARG A 133 2.99 24.02 -13.19
N LEU A 134 3.15 25.06 -12.40
CA LEU A 134 2.61 26.38 -12.74
C LEU A 134 3.19 26.96 -14.05
N ALA A 135 4.46 26.64 -14.36
CA ALA A 135 5.11 27.03 -15.61
C ALA A 135 4.54 26.32 -16.84
N GLU A 136 3.92 25.15 -16.66
CA GLU A 136 3.29 24.36 -17.73
C GLU A 136 1.82 24.76 -17.98
N ARG A 137 1.38 25.88 -17.41
CA ARG A 137 -0.01 26.32 -17.44
C ARG A 137 -0.50 26.51 -18.87
N GLN A 138 -1.55 25.79 -19.23
CA GLN A 138 -2.28 25.98 -20.49
C GLN A 138 -3.34 27.05 -20.34
N ALA A 139 -3.79 27.60 -21.49
CA ALA A 139 -4.86 28.60 -21.52
C ALA A 139 -6.13 28.06 -20.82
N VAL A 140 -6.79 28.93 -20.06
CA VAL A 140 -8.02 28.59 -19.35
C VAL A 140 -9.15 28.36 -20.37
N GLY A 141 -9.71 27.17 -20.37
CA GLY A 141 -10.84 26.75 -21.19
C GLY A 141 -11.68 25.71 -20.47
N ALA A 142 -12.76 25.25 -21.07
CA ALA A 142 -13.51 24.11 -20.55
C ALA A 142 -12.65 22.84 -20.54
N PHE A 143 -12.67 22.08 -19.46
CA PHE A 143 -11.96 20.82 -19.35
C PHE A 143 -12.91 19.72 -18.87
N ASN A 144 -12.63 18.49 -19.31
CA ASN A 144 -13.33 17.31 -18.84
C ASN A 144 -12.49 16.57 -17.81
N VAL A 145 -13.17 16.01 -16.81
CA VAL A 145 -12.53 15.16 -15.81
C VAL A 145 -12.35 13.75 -16.36
N LYS A 146 -11.14 13.20 -16.26
CA LYS A 146 -10.85 11.79 -16.57
C LYS A 146 -10.77 11.00 -15.27
N PRO A 147 -11.80 10.21 -14.89
CA PRO A 147 -11.82 9.46 -13.61
C PRO A 147 -10.76 8.37 -13.53
N ARG A 148 -10.30 7.88 -14.68
CA ARG A 148 -9.21 6.90 -14.81
C ARG A 148 -8.20 7.44 -15.80
N TRP A 149 -7.17 8.07 -15.27
CA TRP A 149 -6.09 8.60 -16.09
C TRP A 149 -4.82 7.77 -15.84
N PRO A 150 -4.33 6.99 -16.82
CA PRO A 150 -3.07 6.26 -16.67
C PRO A 150 -1.91 7.22 -16.47
N LEU A 151 -1.02 6.89 -15.54
CA LEU A 151 0.19 7.69 -15.30
C LEU A 151 1.11 7.73 -16.52
N SER A 152 1.07 6.71 -17.38
CA SER A 152 1.78 6.67 -18.66
C SER A 152 1.39 7.77 -19.64
N ASP A 153 0.16 8.30 -19.51
CA ASP A 153 -0.36 9.35 -20.39
C ASP A 153 0.09 10.76 -19.96
N ILE A 154 0.77 10.86 -18.81
CA ILE A 154 1.37 12.12 -18.36
C ILE A 154 2.65 12.30 -19.15
N VAL A 155 2.55 13.01 -20.27
CA VAL A 155 3.70 13.37 -21.10
C VAL A 155 4.61 14.27 -20.28
N LYS A 156 5.88 13.91 -20.15
CA LYS A 156 6.93 14.85 -19.75
C LYS A 156 7.04 15.86 -20.88
N GLN A 157 6.53 17.05 -20.65
CA GLN A 157 6.91 18.18 -21.48
C GLN A 157 8.37 18.50 -21.11
N GLY A 158 9.26 18.25 -22.07
CA GLY A 158 10.69 18.52 -21.94
C GLY A 158 11.00 20.00 -21.92
#